data_a88a884ded6a6758b11eaad8ab35a0d6
#
_entry.id   a88a884ded6a6758b11eaad8ab35a0d6
#
_cell.length_a   1.000
_cell.length_b   1.000
_cell.length_c   1.000
_cell.angle_alpha   90.00
_cell.angle_beta   90.00
_cell.angle_gamma   90.00
#
_symmetry.space_group_name_H-M   'P 1'
#
loop_
_entity.id
_entity.type
_entity.pdbx_description
1 polymer ?
#
loop_
_entity_poly.entity_id
_entity_poly.type
_entity_poly.pdbx_seq_one_letter_code
_entity_poly.pdbx_strand_id
1 'polypeptide(L)'
;IEKLSIITKAPFEKDTLLYAGETNVTMSVKELFKGENEAMNLESFSVVDGIVNIIFNKDGLGNFDIALKDETEKKPSDSKPFALNIQDYEVENLKFTYIDEGSKMKMVLDSINHEGKGNFAAQKLDLETKTTAKLSFDMDKMNYMNNVAISLDAILGIDLEKSKYEFKDNKALINQLPLEFNGFIQMVEAGQTYDLTFKTPTSDFKNFLGLIPAAYSGDINKVKTTGQFSVDGKVKGNLTETTIPAFDVKIASNNASFQYPDLPKSVKNIVIDTHIINETGSMNDTYVNLNQLSFSIDQDVFNAKANIRNIATNALVDAELKGTINLANVTKAYPVKLDKPLTGILKADVKTKFDMKSVETSQYQNIQNSGIASLTGFNYEGPEMAKPFKINQAAVAFNPSQIRLNQFDAKTGTSDLQVTGTLDNFYGFVFKNQILKGNFNMNSTKLVVSDFMAPTTTTSEEGKKTTEAVKIPSFLDCSVTAKAGTVVYDNLNLKDVSGNMVIRDEAVTLNNLKMSVFGGNIGLTGTVSTK
;
A
#
# COMPACT_ATOMS: atom_id res chain seq x y z
N ILE A 1 -39.70 -17.38 -2.94
CA ILE A 1 -39.19 -17.51 -4.31
C ILE A 1 -37.73 -17.98 -4.23
N GLU A 2 -37.39 -19.05 -4.92
CA GLU A 2 -36.04 -19.57 -4.96
C GLU A 2 -35.40 -19.31 -6.32
N LYS A 3 -34.10 -18.97 -6.31
CA LYS A 3 -33.24 -18.80 -7.52
C LYS A 3 -33.81 -17.80 -8.55
N LEU A 4 -34.28 -16.65 -8.06
CA LEU A 4 -34.68 -15.53 -8.94
C LEU A 4 -33.44 -14.99 -9.66
N SER A 5 -33.50 -14.90 -11.00
CA SER A 5 -32.41 -14.36 -11.80
C SER A 5 -32.91 -13.39 -12.86
N ILE A 6 -32.26 -12.23 -12.96
CA ILE A 6 -32.49 -11.24 -14.02
C ILE A 6 -31.18 -11.12 -14.82
N ILE A 7 -31.28 -11.47 -16.11
CA ILE A 7 -30.16 -11.40 -17.05
C ILE A 7 -30.32 -10.18 -17.94
N THR A 8 -29.24 -9.47 -18.19
CA THR A 8 -29.22 -8.26 -19.00
C THR A 8 -29.37 -8.56 -20.50
N LYS A 9 -29.81 -7.55 -21.25
CA LYS A 9 -29.93 -7.57 -22.72
C LYS A 9 -28.77 -6.79 -23.35
N ALA A 10 -28.68 -6.83 -24.68
CA ALA A 10 -27.72 -6.04 -25.42
C ALA A 10 -27.73 -4.55 -24.94
N PRO A 11 -26.57 -3.90 -24.80
CA PRO A 11 -25.20 -4.38 -25.16
C PRO A 11 -24.52 -5.25 -24.07
N PHE A 12 -25.16 -5.55 -22.95
CA PHE A 12 -24.64 -6.30 -21.81
C PHE A 12 -25.10 -7.77 -21.80
N GLU A 13 -25.19 -8.40 -22.97
CA GLU A 13 -25.73 -9.75 -23.11
C GLU A 13 -25.00 -10.77 -22.23
N LYS A 14 -25.82 -11.56 -21.49
CA LYS A 14 -25.42 -12.67 -20.60
C LYS A 14 -24.86 -12.24 -19.23
N ASP A 15 -24.77 -10.96 -18.92
CA ASP A 15 -24.42 -10.56 -17.57
C ASP A 15 -25.62 -10.74 -16.63
N THR A 16 -25.35 -11.15 -15.41
CA THR A 16 -26.39 -11.22 -14.36
C THR A 16 -26.55 -9.84 -13.75
N LEU A 17 -27.70 -9.21 -13.94
CA LEU A 17 -28.03 -7.96 -13.26
C LEU A 17 -28.33 -8.20 -11.78
N LEU A 18 -29.22 -9.18 -11.54
CA LEU A 18 -29.65 -9.55 -10.20
C LEU A 18 -29.80 -11.08 -10.11
N TYR A 19 -29.31 -11.63 -9.01
CA TYR A 19 -29.60 -12.98 -8.57
C TYR A 19 -29.98 -12.96 -7.10
N ALA A 20 -31.00 -13.73 -6.72
CA ALA A 20 -31.36 -13.99 -5.33
C ALA A 20 -31.53 -15.50 -5.14
N GLY A 21 -30.78 -16.08 -4.24
CA GLY A 21 -30.87 -17.51 -3.90
C GLY A 21 -32.22 -17.84 -3.30
N GLU A 22 -32.63 -17.04 -2.34
CA GLU A 22 -33.94 -17.11 -1.70
C GLU A 22 -34.52 -15.70 -1.51
N THR A 23 -35.80 -15.52 -1.79
CA THR A 23 -36.55 -14.29 -1.56
C THR A 23 -37.82 -14.61 -0.80
N ASN A 24 -37.99 -14.04 0.39
CA ASN A 24 -39.17 -14.19 1.23
C ASN A 24 -39.96 -12.88 1.28
N VAL A 25 -41.27 -13.00 1.18
CA VAL A 25 -42.19 -11.88 1.29
C VAL A 25 -43.30 -12.26 2.26
N THR A 26 -43.48 -11.45 3.28
CA THR A 26 -44.58 -11.61 4.26
C THR A 26 -45.58 -10.47 4.09
N MET A 27 -46.84 -10.81 3.90
CA MET A 27 -47.90 -9.85 3.80
C MET A 27 -49.24 -10.44 4.27
N SER A 28 -50.16 -9.58 4.65
CA SER A 28 -51.52 -10.00 4.93
C SER A 28 -52.23 -10.49 3.65
N VAL A 29 -53.00 -11.56 3.76
CA VAL A 29 -53.79 -12.10 2.61
C VAL A 29 -54.71 -11.02 2.01
N LYS A 30 -55.15 -10.02 2.77
CA LYS A 30 -55.97 -8.90 2.29
C LYS A 30 -55.25 -8.07 1.22
N GLU A 31 -53.94 -8.01 1.24
CA GLU A 31 -53.14 -7.25 0.27
C GLU A 31 -53.28 -7.81 -1.16
N LEU A 32 -53.50 -9.11 -1.29
CA LEU A 32 -53.73 -9.78 -2.60
C LEU A 32 -55.05 -9.38 -3.27
N PHE A 33 -55.97 -8.78 -2.55
CA PHE A 33 -57.30 -8.37 -3.06
C PHE A 33 -57.40 -6.85 -3.25
N LYS A 34 -56.29 -6.10 -3.11
CA LYS A 34 -56.28 -4.66 -3.39
C LYS A 34 -56.36 -4.38 -4.90
N GLY A 35 -56.93 -3.24 -5.24
CA GLY A 35 -57.02 -2.78 -6.62
C GLY A 35 -55.66 -2.33 -7.20
N GLU A 36 -55.54 -2.27 -8.52
CA GLU A 36 -54.32 -1.92 -9.25
C GLU A 36 -53.70 -0.57 -8.86
N ASN A 37 -54.43 0.32 -8.22
CA ASN A 37 -53.97 1.66 -7.79
C ASN A 37 -53.81 1.80 -6.28
N GLU A 38 -53.90 0.72 -5.52
CA GLU A 38 -53.73 0.72 -4.06
C GLU A 38 -52.35 0.23 -3.68
N ALA A 39 -51.67 0.95 -2.76
CA ALA A 39 -50.34 0.54 -2.26
C ALA A 39 -50.43 -0.83 -1.56
N MET A 40 -49.56 -1.76 -1.94
CA MET A 40 -49.41 -3.05 -1.24
C MET A 40 -48.57 -2.86 0.01
N ASN A 41 -49.07 -3.36 1.16
CA ASN A 41 -48.30 -3.38 2.41
C ASN A 41 -47.62 -4.73 2.58
N LEU A 42 -46.29 -4.71 2.60
CA LEU A 42 -45.46 -5.85 2.97
C LEU A 42 -45.05 -5.69 4.43
N GLU A 43 -45.28 -6.72 5.24
CA GLU A 43 -44.80 -6.76 6.62
C GLU A 43 -43.31 -6.93 6.66
N SER A 44 -42.78 -7.86 5.84
CA SER A 44 -41.35 -8.06 5.69
C SER A 44 -40.96 -8.53 4.28
N PHE A 45 -39.70 -8.22 3.92
CA PHE A 45 -39.07 -8.66 2.69
C PHE A 45 -37.65 -9.10 3.00
N SER A 46 -37.22 -10.30 2.59
CA SER A 46 -35.83 -10.72 2.77
C SER A 46 -35.25 -11.36 1.52
N VAL A 47 -33.93 -11.16 1.36
CA VAL A 47 -33.12 -11.77 0.29
C VAL A 47 -31.90 -12.43 0.92
N VAL A 48 -31.68 -13.70 0.58
CA VAL A 48 -30.53 -14.49 1.02
C VAL A 48 -29.72 -14.92 -0.21
N ASP A 49 -28.38 -14.87 -0.09
CA ASP A 49 -27.43 -15.23 -1.14
C ASP A 49 -27.66 -14.46 -2.44
N GLY A 50 -27.57 -13.14 -2.36
CA GLY A 50 -27.85 -12.24 -3.47
C GLY A 50 -26.60 -11.81 -4.25
N ILE A 51 -26.80 -11.49 -5.54
CA ILE A 51 -25.82 -10.82 -6.40
C ILE A 51 -26.51 -9.69 -7.11
N VAL A 52 -25.90 -8.50 -7.10
CA VAL A 52 -26.35 -7.33 -7.89
C VAL A 52 -25.14 -6.76 -8.60
N ASN A 53 -25.23 -6.64 -9.92
CA ASN A 53 -24.18 -6.04 -10.74
C ASN A 53 -24.73 -4.84 -11.50
N ILE A 54 -24.23 -3.65 -11.20
CA ILE A 54 -24.52 -2.41 -11.92
C ILE A 54 -23.29 -2.07 -12.76
N ILE A 55 -23.49 -2.01 -14.07
CA ILE A 55 -22.40 -1.77 -15.03
C ILE A 55 -22.79 -0.62 -15.93
N PHE A 56 -21.96 0.39 -16.01
CA PHE A 56 -22.01 1.43 -17.04
C PHE A 56 -20.89 1.16 -18.05
N ASN A 57 -21.22 1.16 -19.33
CA ASN A 57 -20.24 1.06 -20.40
C ASN A 57 -19.58 2.42 -20.65
N LYS A 58 -18.62 2.45 -21.60
CA LYS A 58 -17.89 3.67 -21.96
C LYS A 58 -18.77 4.77 -22.56
N ASP A 59 -19.94 4.42 -23.07
CA ASP A 59 -20.92 5.36 -23.64
C ASP A 59 -21.94 5.86 -22.58
N GLY A 60 -21.75 5.47 -21.31
CA GLY A 60 -22.62 5.85 -20.19
C GLY A 60 -23.93 5.08 -20.14
N LEU A 61 -24.10 4.01 -20.93
CA LEU A 61 -25.29 3.15 -20.88
C LEU A 61 -25.22 2.21 -19.68
N GLY A 62 -26.30 2.10 -18.92
CA GLY A 62 -26.42 1.21 -17.76
C GLY A 62 -27.01 -0.15 -18.13
N ASN A 63 -26.52 -1.23 -17.53
CA ASN A 63 -27.03 -2.59 -17.75
C ASN A 63 -28.41 -2.84 -17.13
N PHE A 64 -28.92 -1.93 -16.34
CA PHE A 64 -30.22 -2.01 -15.65
C PHE A 64 -31.39 -1.49 -16.48
N ASP A 65 -31.18 -0.89 -17.66
CA ASP A 65 -32.23 -0.49 -18.60
C ASP A 65 -32.74 -1.73 -19.37
N ILE A 66 -33.47 -2.58 -18.64
CA ILE A 66 -34.01 -3.85 -19.15
C ILE A 66 -35.48 -3.72 -19.61
N ALA A 67 -36.10 -2.56 -19.48
CA ALA A 67 -37.46 -2.34 -19.87
C ALA A 67 -37.64 -2.61 -21.37
N LEU A 68 -38.73 -3.29 -21.74
CA LEU A 68 -39.15 -3.44 -23.14
C LEU A 68 -39.61 -2.06 -23.62
N LYS A 69 -38.87 -1.46 -24.57
CA LYS A 69 -39.34 -0.29 -25.30
C LYS A 69 -40.49 -0.77 -26.19
N ASP A 70 -41.74 -0.51 -25.77
CA ASP A 70 -42.90 -0.74 -26.61
C ASP A 70 -42.85 0.29 -27.76
N GLU A 71 -42.59 -0.16 -28.98
CA GLU A 71 -42.50 0.70 -30.18
C GLU A 71 -43.86 1.33 -30.55
N THR A 72 -44.91 1.03 -29.83
CA THR A 72 -46.22 1.66 -29.98
C THR A 72 -46.33 2.82 -29.02
N GLU A 73 -46.33 4.06 -29.54
CA GLU A 73 -46.71 5.26 -28.79
C GLU A 73 -48.05 5.08 -28.10
N LYS A 74 -48.03 4.52 -26.90
CA LYS A 74 -49.15 4.65 -25.98
C LYS A 74 -49.02 5.99 -25.27
N LYS A 75 -50.07 6.83 -25.41
CA LYS A 75 -50.29 8.03 -24.59
C LYS A 75 -49.89 7.72 -23.13
N PRO A 76 -49.32 8.70 -22.39
CA PRO A 76 -49.03 8.52 -20.97
C PRO A 76 -50.25 7.95 -20.29
N SER A 77 -50.18 6.71 -19.83
CA SER A 77 -51.25 6.16 -19.00
C SER A 77 -51.17 6.88 -17.66
N ASP A 78 -52.29 7.38 -17.15
CA ASP A 78 -52.44 7.90 -15.79
C ASP A 78 -52.26 6.81 -14.71
N SER A 79 -51.50 5.75 -15.00
CA SER A 79 -51.18 4.71 -14.05
C SER A 79 -50.24 5.30 -12.97
N LYS A 80 -50.77 5.45 -11.77
CA LYS A 80 -49.95 5.80 -10.60
C LYS A 80 -48.84 4.77 -10.43
N PRO A 81 -47.64 5.19 -10.06
CA PRO A 81 -46.55 4.27 -9.81
C PRO A 81 -46.99 3.24 -8.74
N PHE A 82 -46.66 1.97 -8.98
CA PHE A 82 -46.91 0.90 -8.03
C PHE A 82 -46.23 1.23 -6.70
N ALA A 83 -47.01 1.46 -5.66
CA ALA A 83 -46.49 1.82 -4.35
C ALA A 83 -46.39 0.57 -3.46
N LEU A 84 -45.22 0.30 -2.98
CA LEU A 84 -44.89 -0.80 -2.08
C LEU A 84 -44.56 -0.21 -0.70
N ASN A 85 -45.33 -0.57 0.31
CA ASN A 85 -45.08 -0.17 1.67
C ASN A 85 -44.38 -1.34 2.40
N ILE A 86 -43.07 -1.26 2.59
CA ILE A 86 -42.28 -2.27 3.30
C ILE A 86 -41.98 -1.71 4.69
N GLN A 87 -42.24 -2.47 5.75
CA GLN A 87 -41.93 -2.05 7.13
C GLN A 87 -40.55 -2.51 7.58
N ASP A 88 -40.25 -3.78 7.33
CA ASP A 88 -38.97 -4.38 7.66
C ASP A 88 -38.39 -5.09 6.44
N TYR A 89 -37.08 -4.93 6.20
CA TYR A 89 -36.39 -5.70 5.17
C TYR A 89 -35.01 -6.14 5.63
N GLU A 90 -34.57 -7.27 5.10
CA GLU A 90 -33.31 -7.89 5.43
C GLU A 90 -32.63 -8.44 4.17
N VAL A 91 -31.33 -8.25 4.10
CA VAL A 91 -30.48 -8.81 3.05
C VAL A 91 -29.33 -9.55 3.75
N GLU A 92 -29.17 -10.83 3.45
CA GLU A 92 -28.13 -11.68 4.00
C GLU A 92 -27.21 -12.16 2.87
N ASN A 93 -25.90 -12.03 3.07
CA ASN A 93 -24.86 -12.51 2.15
C ASN A 93 -25.03 -12.03 0.71
N LEU A 94 -25.26 -10.74 0.50
CA LEU A 94 -25.36 -10.16 -0.85
C LEU A 94 -24.00 -9.64 -1.32
N LYS A 95 -23.69 -9.88 -2.59
CA LYS A 95 -22.57 -9.25 -3.31
C LYS A 95 -23.08 -8.18 -4.26
N PHE A 96 -22.60 -6.96 -4.05
CA PHE A 96 -22.88 -5.81 -4.93
C PHE A 96 -21.61 -5.43 -5.69
N THR A 97 -21.73 -5.32 -7.01
CA THR A 97 -20.64 -4.87 -7.88
C THR A 97 -21.11 -3.65 -8.66
N TYR A 98 -20.33 -2.58 -8.61
CA TYR A 98 -20.52 -1.39 -9.44
C TYR A 98 -19.29 -1.22 -10.32
N ILE A 99 -19.50 -1.13 -11.62
CA ILE A 99 -18.45 -0.89 -12.62
C ILE A 99 -18.87 0.30 -13.48
N ASP A 100 -17.99 1.26 -13.61
CA ASP A 100 -18.10 2.35 -14.56
C ASP A 100 -16.86 2.34 -15.44
N GLU A 101 -17.03 1.91 -16.69
CA GLU A 101 -15.94 1.81 -17.66
C GLU A 101 -15.45 3.18 -18.14
N GLY A 102 -16.31 4.21 -18.11
CA GLY A 102 -15.98 5.58 -18.50
C GLY A 102 -14.97 6.19 -17.54
N SER A 103 -15.28 6.17 -16.25
CA SER A 103 -14.41 6.64 -15.17
C SER A 103 -13.35 5.60 -14.74
N LYS A 104 -13.40 4.38 -15.30
CA LYS A 104 -12.55 3.22 -14.92
C LYS A 104 -12.64 2.90 -13.43
N MET A 105 -13.82 3.04 -12.87
CA MET A 105 -14.12 2.78 -11.47
C MET A 105 -14.73 1.39 -11.29
N LYS A 106 -14.27 0.67 -10.26
CA LYS A 106 -14.86 -0.58 -9.80
C LYS A 106 -14.98 -0.59 -8.30
N MET A 107 -16.20 -0.77 -7.81
CA MET A 107 -16.50 -0.96 -6.40
C MET A 107 -17.17 -2.31 -6.19
N VAL A 108 -16.69 -3.07 -5.21
CA VAL A 108 -17.27 -4.34 -4.80
C VAL A 108 -17.57 -4.28 -3.32
N LEU A 109 -18.82 -4.48 -2.96
CA LEU A 109 -19.25 -4.77 -1.60
C LEU A 109 -19.58 -6.26 -1.53
N ASP A 110 -18.82 -7.01 -0.77
CA ASP A 110 -18.96 -8.45 -0.61
C ASP A 110 -19.50 -8.79 0.78
N SER A 111 -20.21 -9.93 0.88
CA SER A 111 -20.80 -10.42 2.13
C SER A 111 -21.63 -9.34 2.85
N ILE A 112 -22.47 -8.62 2.09
CA ILE A 112 -23.34 -7.60 2.67
C ILE A 112 -24.42 -8.30 3.50
N ASN A 113 -24.49 -7.93 4.78
CA ASN A 113 -25.64 -8.17 5.62
C ASN A 113 -26.23 -6.81 5.96
N HIS A 114 -27.50 -6.60 5.65
CA HIS A 114 -28.15 -5.31 5.77
C HIS A 114 -29.59 -5.50 6.23
N GLU A 115 -29.94 -4.85 7.30
CA GLU A 115 -31.31 -4.77 7.80
C GLU A 115 -31.78 -3.32 7.82
N GLY A 116 -33.06 -3.11 7.55
CA GLY A 116 -33.64 -1.78 7.57
C GLY A 116 -35.11 -1.77 7.94
N LYS A 117 -35.51 -0.67 8.60
CA LYS A 117 -36.89 -0.40 9.03
C LYS A 117 -37.32 0.98 8.58
N GLY A 118 -38.44 1.06 7.90
CA GLY A 118 -38.98 2.33 7.44
C GLY A 118 -40.26 2.19 6.66
N ASN A 119 -40.94 3.32 6.38
CA ASN A 119 -42.16 3.35 5.59
C ASN A 119 -41.86 3.78 4.16
N PHE A 120 -41.66 2.84 3.25
CA PHE A 120 -41.33 3.10 1.85
C PHE A 120 -42.52 3.61 0.99
N ALA A 121 -43.73 3.66 1.53
CA ALA A 121 -44.85 4.28 0.83
C ALA A 121 -44.80 5.82 0.89
N ALA A 122 -44.03 6.39 1.80
CA ALA A 122 -43.87 7.83 1.95
C ALA A 122 -42.86 8.39 0.97
N GLN A 123 -43.13 9.53 0.35
CA GLN A 123 -42.16 10.25 -0.48
C GLN A 123 -40.94 10.74 0.34
N LYS A 124 -41.15 10.93 1.66
CA LYS A 124 -40.13 11.28 2.63
C LYS A 124 -40.21 10.31 3.80
N LEU A 125 -39.11 9.62 4.07
CA LEU A 125 -39.03 8.64 5.14
C LEU A 125 -37.70 8.69 5.86
N ASP A 126 -37.69 8.29 7.11
CA ASP A 126 -36.49 7.94 7.84
C ASP A 126 -36.34 6.42 7.83
N LEU A 127 -35.16 5.93 7.46
CA LEU A 127 -34.83 4.53 7.37
C LEU A 127 -33.73 4.23 8.38
N GLU A 128 -34.08 3.43 9.40
CA GLU A 128 -33.09 2.91 10.34
C GLU A 128 -32.42 1.69 9.72
N THR A 129 -31.09 1.69 9.61
CA THR A 129 -30.35 0.62 8.95
C THR A 129 -29.16 0.16 9.75
N LYS A 130 -28.84 -1.13 9.61
CA LYS A 130 -27.56 -1.70 10.01
C LYS A 130 -26.98 -2.48 8.85
N THR A 131 -25.70 -2.24 8.59
CA THR A 131 -25.00 -2.84 7.45
C THR A 131 -23.64 -3.35 7.88
N THR A 132 -23.28 -4.55 7.45
CA THR A 132 -21.91 -5.01 7.46
C THR A 132 -21.52 -5.48 6.06
N ALA A 133 -20.29 -5.22 5.63
CA ALA A 133 -19.79 -5.65 4.33
C ALA A 133 -18.26 -5.63 4.29
N LYS A 134 -17.70 -6.12 3.18
CA LYS A 134 -16.30 -5.97 2.81
C LYS A 134 -16.20 -5.13 1.54
N LEU A 135 -15.55 -3.98 1.64
CA LEU A 135 -15.41 -3.02 0.54
C LEU A 135 -14.07 -3.20 -0.18
N SER A 136 -14.13 -3.31 -1.50
CA SER A 136 -12.99 -3.14 -2.39
C SER A 136 -13.28 -2.01 -3.38
N PHE A 137 -12.31 -1.13 -3.60
CA PHE A 137 -12.44 0.03 -4.47
C PHE A 137 -11.20 0.26 -5.31
N ASP A 138 -11.38 0.18 -6.62
CA ASP A 138 -10.35 0.43 -7.63
C ASP A 138 -10.76 1.62 -8.51
N MET A 139 -9.82 2.48 -8.88
CA MET A 139 -10.02 3.55 -9.84
C MET A 139 -8.75 3.77 -10.66
N ASP A 140 -8.87 3.79 -11.98
CA ASP A 140 -7.79 4.01 -12.97
C ASP A 140 -6.51 3.22 -12.65
N LYS A 141 -6.61 1.89 -12.42
CA LYS A 141 -5.52 0.96 -12.08
C LYS A 141 -4.94 1.10 -10.66
N MET A 142 -5.44 2.02 -9.85
CA MET A 142 -5.05 2.11 -8.44
C MET A 142 -6.08 1.41 -7.56
N ASN A 143 -5.61 0.54 -6.68
CA ASN A 143 -6.43 -0.06 -5.63
C ASN A 143 -6.38 0.84 -4.40
N TYR A 144 -7.50 1.48 -4.07
CA TYR A 144 -7.64 2.37 -2.92
C TYR A 144 -8.05 1.61 -1.65
N MET A 145 -8.87 0.56 -1.82
CA MET A 145 -9.34 -0.28 -0.72
C MET A 145 -9.39 -1.73 -1.19
N ASN A 146 -8.89 -2.64 -0.38
CA ASN A 146 -8.89 -4.06 -0.69
C ASN A 146 -9.49 -4.85 0.48
N ASN A 147 -10.71 -5.35 0.27
CA ASN A 147 -11.41 -6.21 1.24
C ASN A 147 -11.49 -5.59 2.66
N VAL A 148 -11.74 -4.28 2.71
CA VAL A 148 -11.84 -3.50 3.95
C VAL A 148 -13.17 -3.81 4.64
N ALA A 149 -13.13 -4.31 5.87
CA ALA A 149 -14.34 -4.54 6.66
C ALA A 149 -15.02 -3.21 6.99
N ILE A 150 -16.30 -3.09 6.69
CA ILE A 150 -17.13 -1.94 7.06
C ILE A 150 -18.34 -2.38 7.86
N SER A 151 -18.71 -1.54 8.83
CA SER A 151 -19.97 -1.65 9.56
C SER A 151 -20.59 -0.26 9.64
N LEU A 152 -21.91 -0.18 9.46
CA LEU A 152 -22.64 1.06 9.43
C LEU A 152 -23.97 0.91 10.19
N ASP A 153 -24.15 1.72 11.23
CA ASP A 153 -25.42 1.97 11.88
C ASP A 153 -25.87 3.37 11.48
N ALA A 154 -26.98 3.49 10.74
CA ALA A 154 -27.39 4.74 10.13
C ALA A 154 -28.89 4.99 10.25
N ILE A 155 -29.24 6.25 10.44
CA ILE A 155 -30.57 6.77 10.15
C ILE A 155 -30.49 7.58 8.86
N LEU A 156 -31.14 7.09 7.81
CA LEU A 156 -31.16 7.71 6.49
C LEU A 156 -32.47 8.44 6.30
N GLY A 157 -32.43 9.78 6.21
CA GLY A 157 -33.55 10.57 5.71
C GLY A 157 -33.58 10.47 4.18
N ILE A 158 -34.62 9.88 3.62
CA ILE A 158 -34.79 9.70 2.18
C ILE A 158 -35.89 10.63 1.68
N ASP A 159 -35.59 11.50 0.71
CA ASP A 159 -36.51 12.31 -0.04
C ASP A 159 -36.51 11.83 -1.50
N LEU A 160 -37.48 11.01 -1.85
CA LEU A 160 -37.58 10.39 -3.19
C LEU A 160 -37.87 11.42 -4.28
N GLU A 161 -38.62 12.48 -3.96
CA GLU A 161 -38.95 13.54 -4.92
C GLU A 161 -37.70 14.31 -5.36
N LYS A 162 -36.78 14.53 -4.41
CA LYS A 162 -35.52 15.25 -4.64
C LYS A 162 -34.33 14.32 -4.89
N SER A 163 -34.54 13.01 -4.81
CA SER A 163 -33.47 12.00 -4.85
C SER A 163 -32.33 12.31 -3.88
N LYS A 164 -32.71 12.78 -2.65
CA LYS A 164 -31.77 13.19 -1.61
C LYS A 164 -31.76 12.18 -0.47
N TYR A 165 -30.54 11.81 -0.05
CA TYR A 165 -30.27 10.87 1.02
C TYR A 165 -29.48 11.61 2.11
N GLU A 166 -30.12 11.87 3.24
CA GLU A 166 -29.56 12.61 4.35
C GLU A 166 -29.11 11.63 5.44
N PHE A 167 -27.90 11.76 5.88
CA PHE A 167 -27.32 10.96 6.95
C PHE A 167 -27.55 11.67 8.29
N LYS A 168 -28.32 11.04 9.18
CA LYS A 168 -28.63 11.52 10.53
C LYS A 168 -28.04 10.54 11.53
N ASP A 169 -27.33 10.96 12.56
CA ASP A 169 -26.80 10.10 13.64
C ASP A 169 -26.18 8.79 13.17
N ASN A 170 -25.13 8.89 12.33
CA ASN A 170 -24.53 7.72 11.72
C ASN A 170 -23.22 7.36 12.40
N LYS A 171 -23.02 6.07 12.61
CA LYS A 171 -21.80 5.47 13.15
C LYS A 171 -21.27 4.43 12.18
N ALA A 172 -20.02 4.56 11.79
CA ALA A 172 -19.35 3.59 10.95
C ALA A 172 -18.11 3.03 11.62
N LEU A 173 -17.75 1.80 11.24
CA LEU A 173 -16.43 1.24 11.45
C LEU A 173 -15.83 0.97 10.08
N ILE A 174 -14.63 1.48 9.84
CA ILE A 174 -13.81 1.15 8.66
C ILE A 174 -12.60 0.38 9.16
N ASN A 175 -12.53 -0.93 8.89
CA ASN A 175 -11.74 -1.88 9.66
C ASN A 175 -12.12 -1.79 11.15
N GLN A 176 -11.31 -1.09 11.96
CA GLN A 176 -11.59 -0.85 13.38
C GLN A 176 -11.58 0.65 13.72
N LEU A 177 -11.47 1.53 12.71
CA LEU A 177 -11.58 2.97 12.91
C LEU A 177 -13.04 3.37 13.05
N PRO A 178 -13.48 3.84 14.23
CA PRO A 178 -14.83 4.35 14.39
C PRO A 178 -14.93 5.76 13.79
N LEU A 179 -16.03 6.01 13.09
CA LEU A 179 -16.35 7.31 12.50
C LEU A 179 -17.81 7.67 12.78
N GLU A 180 -18.05 8.93 13.11
CA GLU A 180 -19.36 9.57 13.05
C GLU A 180 -19.42 10.45 11.81
N PHE A 181 -20.51 10.44 11.09
CA PHE A 181 -20.66 11.28 9.91
C PHE A 181 -22.08 11.78 9.74
N ASN A 182 -22.20 12.96 9.10
CA ASN A 182 -23.45 13.65 8.85
C ASN A 182 -23.41 14.34 7.49
N GLY A 183 -24.58 14.71 6.98
CA GLY A 183 -24.73 15.44 5.74
C GLY A 183 -25.64 14.72 4.76
N PHE A 184 -25.39 14.90 3.47
CA PHE A 184 -26.25 14.29 2.47
C PHE A 184 -25.52 13.97 1.16
N ILE A 185 -26.14 13.06 0.40
CA ILE A 185 -25.86 12.80 -1.01
C ILE A 185 -27.17 13.04 -1.76
N GLN A 186 -27.10 13.75 -2.88
CA GLN A 186 -28.24 14.01 -3.75
C GLN A 186 -27.91 13.63 -5.19
N MET A 187 -28.75 12.82 -5.81
CA MET A 187 -28.68 12.52 -7.23
C MET A 187 -29.18 13.74 -8.01
N VAL A 188 -28.40 14.17 -8.99
CA VAL A 188 -28.71 15.29 -9.90
C VAL A 188 -28.48 14.84 -11.34
N GLU A 189 -29.02 15.59 -12.31
CA GLU A 189 -28.94 15.22 -13.74
C GLU A 189 -27.50 14.92 -14.22
N ALA A 190 -26.52 15.67 -13.71
CA ALA A 190 -25.11 15.54 -14.10
C ALA A 190 -24.26 14.66 -13.17
N GLY A 191 -24.86 13.88 -12.26
CA GLY A 191 -24.16 13.03 -11.32
C GLY A 191 -24.67 13.11 -9.89
N GLN A 192 -23.82 13.42 -8.93
CA GLN A 192 -24.16 13.41 -7.50
C GLN A 192 -23.60 14.66 -6.81
N THR A 193 -24.38 15.24 -5.91
CA THR A 193 -23.92 16.32 -5.02
C THR A 193 -23.68 15.77 -3.62
N TYR A 194 -22.56 16.10 -3.04
CA TYR A 194 -22.14 15.70 -1.70
C TYR A 194 -22.03 16.92 -0.78
N ASP A 195 -22.47 16.80 0.45
CA ASP A 195 -22.15 17.69 1.57
C ASP A 195 -22.06 16.83 2.83
N LEU A 196 -20.85 16.33 3.11
CA LEU A 196 -20.58 15.37 4.19
C LEU A 196 -19.52 15.90 5.12
N THR A 197 -19.68 15.62 6.41
CA THR A 197 -18.64 15.79 7.44
C THR A 197 -18.51 14.49 8.21
N PHE A 198 -17.28 14.15 8.59
CA PHE A 198 -17.01 12.96 9.40
C PHE A 198 -15.88 13.22 10.39
N LYS A 199 -15.89 12.48 11.49
CA LYS A 199 -14.85 12.54 12.52
C LYS A 199 -14.79 11.24 13.32
N THR A 200 -13.67 11.00 13.99
CA THR A 200 -13.60 9.98 15.04
C THR A 200 -14.41 10.43 16.26
N PRO A 201 -15.26 9.57 16.87
CA PRO A 201 -16.09 9.93 18.04
C PRO A 201 -15.27 10.15 19.31
N THR A 202 -14.10 9.52 19.39
CA THR A 202 -13.14 9.65 20.48
C THR A 202 -11.76 9.92 19.94
N SER A 203 -10.89 10.50 20.76
CA SER A 203 -9.48 10.75 20.43
C SER A 203 -8.54 9.65 20.93
N ASP A 204 -9.01 8.44 21.14
CA ASP A 204 -8.15 7.33 21.58
C ASP A 204 -7.19 6.93 20.45
N PHE A 205 -5.89 6.83 20.76
CA PHE A 205 -4.88 6.40 19.81
C PHE A 205 -5.10 4.98 19.27
N LYS A 206 -5.88 4.16 19.93
CA LYS A 206 -6.28 2.84 19.44
C LYS A 206 -6.96 2.93 18.06
N ASN A 207 -7.65 4.03 17.78
CA ASN A 207 -8.28 4.29 16.48
C ASN A 207 -7.27 4.29 15.34
N PHE A 208 -6.01 4.73 15.56
CA PHE A 208 -4.94 4.66 14.57
C PHE A 208 -4.65 3.23 14.14
N LEU A 209 -4.64 2.28 15.09
CA LEU A 209 -4.38 0.88 14.80
C LEU A 209 -5.48 0.27 13.92
N GLY A 210 -6.69 0.82 14.00
CA GLY A 210 -7.83 0.44 13.16
C GLY A 210 -7.64 0.76 11.66
N LEU A 211 -6.73 1.68 11.32
CA LEU A 211 -6.36 1.97 9.93
C LEU A 211 -5.44 0.89 9.34
N ILE A 212 -4.75 0.12 10.17
CA ILE A 212 -3.78 -0.88 9.74
C ILE A 212 -4.54 -2.15 9.32
N PRO A 213 -4.37 -2.63 8.07
CA PRO A 213 -5.01 -3.88 7.64
C PRO A 213 -4.69 -5.04 8.57
N ALA A 214 -5.67 -5.90 8.85
CA ALA A 214 -5.56 -7.01 9.81
C ALA A 214 -4.36 -7.95 9.55
N ALA A 215 -3.97 -8.10 8.27
CA ALA A 215 -2.80 -8.89 7.87
C ALA A 215 -1.47 -8.38 8.47
N TYR A 216 -1.40 -7.10 8.83
CA TYR A 216 -0.19 -6.45 9.34
C TYR A 216 -0.31 -5.98 10.79
N SER A 217 -1.49 -5.96 11.37
CA SER A 217 -1.73 -5.36 12.69
C SER A 217 -1.62 -6.33 13.87
N GLY A 218 -1.65 -7.62 13.62
CA GLY A 218 -1.78 -8.63 14.70
C GLY A 218 -3.10 -8.45 15.47
N ASP A 219 -3.15 -8.93 16.73
CA ASP A 219 -4.30 -8.73 17.61
C ASP A 219 -4.27 -7.36 18.28
N ILE A 220 -4.78 -6.34 17.58
CA ILE A 220 -4.78 -4.95 18.07
C ILE A 220 -5.66 -4.74 19.31
N ASN A 221 -6.57 -5.67 19.63
CA ASN A 221 -7.41 -5.55 20.82
C ASN A 221 -6.59 -5.64 22.11
N LYS A 222 -5.47 -6.34 22.07
CA LYS A 222 -4.55 -6.52 23.20
C LYS A 222 -3.45 -5.47 23.28
N VAL A 223 -3.32 -4.61 22.25
CA VAL A 223 -2.30 -3.55 22.21
C VAL A 223 -2.62 -2.49 23.25
N LYS A 224 -1.64 -2.16 24.09
CA LYS A 224 -1.73 -1.03 25.03
C LYS A 224 -1.42 0.26 24.27
N THR A 225 -2.31 1.23 24.38
CA THR A 225 -2.16 2.54 23.73
C THR A 225 -2.29 3.67 24.76
N THR A 226 -1.65 4.80 24.48
CA THR A 226 -1.86 6.07 25.18
C THR A 226 -1.81 7.21 24.16
N GLY A 227 -2.34 8.38 24.56
CA GLY A 227 -2.34 9.58 23.73
C GLY A 227 -3.56 9.67 22.83
N GLN A 228 -3.53 10.66 21.94
CA GLN A 228 -4.67 11.05 21.13
C GLN A 228 -4.43 10.77 19.65
N PHE A 229 -5.49 10.40 18.98
CA PHE A 229 -5.55 10.28 17.53
C PHE A 229 -6.93 10.70 17.05
N SER A 230 -6.99 11.51 16.01
CA SER A 230 -8.25 11.93 15.39
C SER A 230 -8.17 11.90 13.87
N VAL A 231 -9.31 11.64 13.27
CA VAL A 231 -9.57 11.90 11.85
C VAL A 231 -10.78 12.82 11.80
N ASP A 232 -10.65 13.94 11.08
CA ASP A 232 -11.71 14.88 10.81
C ASP A 232 -11.75 15.16 9.31
N GLY A 233 -12.93 15.18 8.70
CA GLY A 233 -13.03 15.38 7.27
C GLY A 233 -14.30 16.08 6.83
N LYS A 234 -14.18 16.74 5.67
CA LYS A 234 -15.27 17.37 4.93
C LYS A 234 -15.18 16.96 3.48
N VAL A 235 -16.35 16.68 2.87
CA VAL A 235 -16.47 16.40 1.44
C VAL A 235 -17.63 17.22 0.92
N LYS A 236 -17.40 18.13 -0.03
CA LYS A 236 -18.43 19.03 -0.55
C LYS A 236 -18.26 19.30 -2.03
N GLY A 237 -19.33 19.19 -2.78
CA GLY A 237 -19.34 19.49 -4.22
C GLY A 237 -19.97 18.38 -5.03
N ASN A 238 -19.71 18.40 -6.32
CA ASN A 238 -20.34 17.49 -7.28
C ASN A 238 -19.35 16.42 -7.75
N LEU A 239 -19.79 15.17 -7.76
CA LEU A 239 -19.20 14.08 -8.51
C LEU A 239 -19.87 14.02 -9.89
N THR A 240 -19.09 14.22 -10.94
CA THR A 240 -19.51 14.11 -12.34
C THR A 240 -18.48 13.30 -13.11
N GLU A 241 -18.63 13.19 -14.41
CA GLU A 241 -17.61 12.55 -15.27
C GLU A 241 -16.23 13.24 -15.21
N THR A 242 -16.19 14.52 -14.89
CA THR A 242 -14.95 15.34 -14.95
C THR A 242 -14.55 15.95 -13.61
N THR A 243 -15.40 15.90 -12.60
CA THR A 243 -15.15 16.50 -11.30
C THR A 243 -15.39 15.53 -10.17
N ILE A 244 -14.66 15.69 -9.10
CA ILE A 244 -14.89 15.06 -7.79
C ILE A 244 -15.31 16.12 -6.78
N PRO A 245 -16.01 15.79 -5.69
CA PRO A 245 -16.21 16.74 -4.61
C PRO A 245 -14.89 17.24 -4.05
N ALA A 246 -14.82 18.51 -3.70
CA ALA A 246 -13.71 19.05 -2.90
C ALA A 246 -13.71 18.39 -1.53
N PHE A 247 -12.53 18.16 -0.95
CA PHE A 247 -12.41 17.57 0.39
C PHE A 247 -11.20 18.09 1.15
N ASP A 248 -11.32 18.04 2.47
CA ASP A 248 -10.24 18.30 3.43
C ASP A 248 -10.33 17.25 4.54
N VAL A 249 -9.32 16.39 4.62
CA VAL A 249 -9.22 15.33 5.63
C VAL A 249 -7.98 15.56 6.46
N LYS A 250 -8.17 15.81 7.75
CA LYS A 250 -7.11 15.99 8.73
C LYS A 250 -6.94 14.72 9.55
N ILE A 251 -5.69 14.27 9.67
CA ILE A 251 -5.27 13.15 10.52
C ILE A 251 -4.25 13.69 11.52
N ALA A 252 -4.55 13.59 12.80
CA ALA A 252 -3.71 14.14 13.84
C ALA A 252 -3.50 13.16 15.01
N SER A 253 -2.30 13.19 15.57
CA SER A 253 -1.95 12.52 16.83
C SER A 253 -0.98 13.38 17.61
N ASN A 254 -1.08 13.35 18.92
CA ASN A 254 -0.18 14.09 19.79
C ASN A 254 0.24 13.22 20.97
N ASN A 255 1.57 13.10 21.15
CA ASN A 255 2.21 12.36 22.25
C ASN A 255 1.62 10.96 22.49
N ALA A 256 1.35 10.25 21.42
CA ALA A 256 0.79 8.91 21.51
C ALA A 256 1.86 7.84 21.67
N SER A 257 1.42 6.67 22.12
CA SER A 257 2.27 5.49 22.20
C SER A 257 1.47 4.21 22.00
N PHE A 258 2.16 3.16 21.58
CA PHE A 258 1.60 1.81 21.61
C PHE A 258 2.65 0.76 21.99
N GLN A 259 2.17 -0.34 22.56
CA GLN A 259 2.97 -1.52 22.87
C GLN A 259 2.16 -2.79 22.65
N TYR A 260 2.69 -3.69 21.83
CA TYR A 260 2.15 -5.04 21.68
C TYR A 260 2.45 -5.87 22.94
N PRO A 261 1.51 -6.72 23.41
CA PRO A 261 1.65 -7.44 24.69
C PRO A 261 2.85 -8.39 24.70
N ASP A 262 3.16 -9.01 23.55
CA ASP A 262 4.21 -10.01 23.41
C ASP A 262 5.57 -9.39 22.99
N LEU A 263 5.64 -8.06 22.86
CA LEU A 263 6.85 -7.36 22.46
C LEU A 263 7.43 -6.52 23.60
N PRO A 264 8.77 -6.58 23.81
CA PRO A 264 9.38 -5.95 24.98
C PRO A 264 9.50 -4.43 24.89
N LYS A 265 9.31 -3.84 23.68
CA LYS A 265 9.48 -2.40 23.44
C LYS A 265 8.20 -1.75 22.98
N SER A 266 8.08 -0.47 23.26
CA SER A 266 6.99 0.39 22.84
C SER A 266 7.47 1.42 21.84
N VAL A 267 6.56 1.85 20.94
CA VAL A 267 6.73 3.08 20.17
C VAL A 267 6.10 4.22 20.94
N LYS A 268 6.83 5.31 21.16
CA LYS A 268 6.43 6.45 22.01
C LYS A 268 6.58 7.77 21.27
N ASN A 269 6.07 8.84 21.89
CA ASN A 269 6.18 10.22 21.38
C ASN A 269 5.68 10.34 19.93
N ILE A 270 4.63 9.61 19.61
CA ILE A 270 4.06 9.61 18.28
C ILE A 270 3.30 10.92 18.10
N VAL A 271 3.73 11.68 17.10
CA VAL A 271 3.05 12.87 16.62
C VAL A 271 2.77 12.70 15.13
N ILE A 272 1.53 12.91 14.74
CA ILE A 272 1.08 12.87 13.34
C ILE A 272 0.34 14.18 13.09
N ASP A 273 0.68 14.88 12.03
CA ASP A 273 -0.06 16.02 11.51
C ASP A 273 -0.06 15.89 9.98
N THR A 274 -1.20 15.45 9.44
CA THR A 274 -1.36 15.16 8.01
C THR A 274 -2.69 15.74 7.53
N HIS A 275 -2.64 16.39 6.36
CA HIS A 275 -3.82 16.84 5.62
C HIS A 275 -3.85 16.24 4.23
N ILE A 276 -5.00 15.74 3.83
CA ILE A 276 -5.29 15.25 2.48
C ILE A 276 -6.37 16.16 1.90
N ILE A 277 -6.04 16.91 0.87
CA ILE A 277 -6.84 18.05 0.43
C ILE A 277 -7.08 17.99 -1.08
N ASN A 278 -8.31 18.35 -1.47
CA ASN A 278 -8.68 18.73 -2.82
C ASN A 278 -9.62 19.94 -2.74
N GLU A 279 -9.15 21.10 -3.21
CA GLU A 279 -9.91 22.36 -3.13
C GLU A 279 -10.69 22.66 -4.40
N THR A 280 -10.31 22.10 -5.54
CA THR A 280 -10.80 22.52 -6.86
C THR A 280 -11.88 21.60 -7.43
N GLY A 281 -11.98 20.37 -6.93
CA GLY A 281 -12.80 19.33 -7.53
C GLY A 281 -12.15 18.65 -8.75
N SER A 282 -10.92 19.00 -9.11
CA SER A 282 -10.13 18.26 -10.09
C SER A 282 -9.32 17.18 -9.38
N MET A 283 -9.41 15.93 -9.84
CA MET A 283 -8.68 14.81 -9.25
C MET A 283 -7.16 15.06 -9.19
N ASN A 284 -6.62 15.75 -10.22
CA ASN A 284 -5.19 16.04 -10.31
C ASN A 284 -4.70 17.03 -9.26
N ASP A 285 -5.59 17.83 -8.68
CA ASP A 285 -5.24 18.82 -7.66
C ASP A 285 -5.28 18.24 -6.23
N THR A 286 -5.47 16.94 -6.11
CA THR A 286 -5.37 16.25 -4.82
C THR A 286 -3.92 16.22 -4.34
N TYR A 287 -3.71 16.64 -3.09
CA TYR A 287 -2.38 16.64 -2.47
C TYR A 287 -2.42 16.20 -1.00
N VAL A 288 -1.27 15.72 -0.51
CA VAL A 288 -1.05 15.37 0.90
C VAL A 288 0.05 16.25 1.47
N ASN A 289 -0.24 16.89 2.59
CA ASN A 289 0.75 17.55 3.43
C ASN A 289 0.96 16.72 4.70
N LEU A 290 2.06 16.00 4.78
CA LEU A 290 2.57 15.44 6.02
C LEU A 290 3.44 16.51 6.71
N ASN A 291 2.81 17.34 7.55
CA ASN A 291 3.51 18.42 8.26
C ASN A 291 4.48 17.87 9.30
N GLN A 292 4.08 16.78 9.94
CA GLN A 292 4.90 16.08 10.92
C GLN A 292 4.51 14.61 11.04
N LEU A 293 5.50 13.75 11.01
CA LEU A 293 5.47 12.40 11.54
C LEU A 293 6.69 12.24 12.43
N SER A 294 6.50 11.98 13.71
CA SER A 294 7.61 11.68 14.62
C SER A 294 7.25 10.54 15.55
N PHE A 295 8.24 9.77 15.94
CA PHE A 295 8.12 8.72 16.96
C PHE A 295 9.48 8.39 17.56
N SER A 296 9.48 7.66 18.67
CA SER A 296 10.70 7.12 19.28
C SER A 296 10.53 5.66 19.70
N ILE A 297 11.63 4.91 19.65
CA ILE A 297 11.78 3.59 20.27
C ILE A 297 13.01 3.68 21.17
N ASP A 298 12.83 3.63 22.48
CA ASP A 298 13.86 3.95 23.48
C ASP A 298 14.47 5.36 23.25
N GLN A 299 15.77 5.42 22.92
CA GLN A 299 16.50 6.66 22.62
C GLN A 299 16.51 7.03 21.13
N ASP A 300 16.01 6.14 20.29
CA ASP A 300 15.99 6.34 18.85
C ASP A 300 14.81 7.23 18.48
N VAL A 301 15.05 8.35 17.80
CA VAL A 301 14.03 9.31 17.38
C VAL A 301 14.05 9.41 15.88
N PHE A 302 12.85 9.37 15.28
CA PHE A 302 12.62 9.52 13.86
C PHE A 302 11.62 10.63 13.57
N ASN A 303 11.90 11.44 12.56
CA ASN A 303 11.04 12.52 12.09
C ASN A 303 10.95 12.50 10.57
N ALA A 304 9.75 12.77 10.06
CA ALA A 304 9.50 12.91 8.63
C ALA A 304 8.53 14.07 8.35
N LYS A 305 8.71 14.69 7.19
CA LYS A 305 7.77 15.64 6.57
C LYS A 305 7.68 15.32 5.10
N ALA A 306 6.53 15.54 4.48
CA ALA A 306 6.37 15.36 3.06
C ALA A 306 5.26 16.24 2.49
N ASN A 307 5.44 16.67 1.24
CA ASN A 307 4.40 17.21 0.41
C ASN A 307 4.29 16.33 -0.83
N ILE A 308 3.09 15.79 -1.09
CA ILE A 308 2.83 14.90 -2.22
C ILE A 308 1.72 15.54 -3.05
N ARG A 309 1.99 15.83 -4.32
CA ARG A 309 1.04 16.43 -5.26
C ARG A 309 0.76 15.49 -6.43
N ASN A 310 -0.31 15.75 -7.18
CA ASN A 310 -0.70 14.99 -8.39
C ASN A 310 -0.81 13.47 -8.12
N ILE A 311 -1.39 13.10 -6.97
CA ILE A 311 -1.42 11.71 -6.49
C ILE A 311 -2.11 10.78 -7.48
N ALA A 312 -3.16 11.26 -8.18
CA ALA A 312 -3.95 10.48 -9.10
C ALA A 312 -3.25 10.17 -10.45
N THR A 313 -2.20 10.89 -10.80
CA THR A 313 -1.53 10.74 -12.10
C THR A 313 -0.06 10.35 -11.97
N ASN A 314 0.77 11.31 -11.60
CA ASN A 314 2.20 11.10 -11.38
C ASN A 314 2.61 11.83 -10.11
N ALA A 315 2.54 11.15 -8.98
CA ALA A 315 2.78 11.76 -7.68
C ALA A 315 4.16 12.42 -7.61
N LEU A 316 4.16 13.71 -7.31
CA LEU A 316 5.36 14.51 -7.05
C LEU A 316 5.60 14.51 -5.54
N VAL A 317 6.67 13.89 -5.11
CA VAL A 317 7.04 13.77 -3.70
C VAL A 317 8.17 14.73 -3.37
N ASP A 318 8.00 15.55 -2.33
CA ASP A 318 9.02 16.38 -1.71
C ASP A 318 9.04 16.02 -0.22
N ALA A 319 10.12 15.38 0.27
CA ALA A 319 10.15 14.81 1.61
C ALA A 319 11.48 15.05 2.32
N GLU A 320 11.38 15.20 3.64
CA GLU A 320 12.51 15.29 4.56
C GLU A 320 12.42 14.16 5.58
N LEU A 321 13.52 13.43 5.78
CA LEU A 321 13.65 12.32 6.71
C LEU A 321 14.85 12.58 7.62
N LYS A 322 14.64 12.58 8.94
CA LYS A 322 15.69 12.81 9.90
C LYS A 322 15.52 11.92 11.12
N GLY A 323 16.56 11.17 11.46
CA GLY A 323 16.48 10.37 12.67
C GLY A 323 17.56 9.33 12.83
N THR A 324 17.39 8.59 13.91
CA THR A 324 18.19 7.42 14.27
C THR A 324 17.26 6.28 14.60
N ILE A 325 17.54 5.09 14.07
CA ILE A 325 16.78 3.87 14.36
C ILE A 325 17.78 2.72 14.59
N ASN A 326 17.72 2.11 15.76
CA ASN A 326 18.34 0.81 15.97
C ASN A 326 17.44 -0.26 15.36
N LEU A 327 17.88 -0.84 14.26
CA LEU A 327 17.12 -1.81 13.47
C LEU A 327 16.70 -3.04 14.31
N ALA A 328 17.48 -3.44 15.30
CA ALA A 328 17.14 -4.53 16.21
C ALA A 328 15.96 -4.18 17.14
N ASN A 329 15.60 -2.91 17.28
CA ASN A 329 14.47 -2.48 18.09
C ASN A 329 13.14 -2.54 17.29
N VAL A 330 13.19 -2.52 15.97
CA VAL A 330 11.99 -2.51 15.11
C VAL A 330 11.14 -3.77 15.38
N THR A 331 11.73 -4.96 15.29
CA THR A 331 11.04 -6.23 15.54
C THR A 331 10.63 -6.44 17.00
N LYS A 332 11.27 -5.70 17.92
CA LYS A 332 10.93 -5.73 19.35
C LYS A 332 9.79 -4.77 19.72
N ALA A 333 9.44 -3.85 18.84
CA ALA A 333 8.38 -2.85 19.05
C ALA A 333 7.17 -3.07 18.14
N TYR A 334 7.36 -3.71 16.97
CA TYR A 334 6.33 -3.97 15.97
C TYR A 334 6.42 -5.41 15.43
N PRO A 335 5.28 -6.13 15.23
CA PRO A 335 5.27 -7.54 14.87
C PRO A 335 5.57 -7.78 13.37
N VAL A 336 6.79 -7.44 12.94
CA VAL A 336 7.28 -7.75 11.59
C VAL A 336 7.87 -9.15 11.57
N LYS A 337 7.43 -9.99 10.64
CA LYS A 337 8.05 -11.29 10.39
C LYS A 337 9.21 -11.09 9.43
N LEU A 338 10.40 -11.36 9.89
CA LEU A 338 11.63 -11.32 9.09
C LEU A 338 12.29 -12.69 9.15
N ASP A 339 12.84 -13.14 8.03
CA ASP A 339 13.57 -14.41 7.95
C ASP A 339 14.82 -14.40 8.82
N LYS A 340 15.43 -13.21 8.98
CA LYS A 340 16.61 -13.00 9.84
C LYS A 340 16.46 -11.73 10.67
N PRO A 341 16.97 -11.69 11.90
CA PRO A 341 16.90 -10.51 12.75
C PRO A 341 17.73 -9.36 12.14
N LEU A 342 17.15 -8.17 12.12
CA LEU A 342 17.88 -6.95 11.76
C LEU A 342 18.83 -6.55 12.88
N THR A 343 19.99 -6.01 12.49
CA THR A 343 21.00 -5.46 13.40
C THR A 343 21.46 -4.09 12.92
N GLY A 344 22.17 -3.36 13.76
CA GLY A 344 22.78 -2.09 13.40
C GLY A 344 21.92 -0.87 13.67
N ILE A 345 22.56 0.28 13.55
CA ILE A 345 21.96 1.60 13.77
C ILE A 345 21.96 2.37 12.45
N LEU A 346 20.77 2.70 11.96
CA LEU A 346 20.56 3.57 10.81
C LEU A 346 20.40 5.02 11.31
N LYS A 347 21.20 5.94 10.75
CA LYS A 347 21.04 7.40 10.92
C LYS A 347 20.80 8.01 9.55
N ALA A 348 19.84 8.92 9.46
CA ALA A 348 19.53 9.64 8.23
C ALA A 348 19.23 11.10 8.52
N ASP A 349 19.68 11.98 7.61
CA ASP A 349 19.28 13.37 7.48
C ASP A 349 19.25 13.64 5.97
N VAL A 350 18.08 13.40 5.35
CA VAL A 350 17.93 13.32 3.89
C VAL A 350 16.71 14.11 3.46
N LYS A 351 16.89 14.93 2.42
CA LYS A 351 15.82 15.54 1.66
C LYS A 351 15.75 14.88 0.29
N THR A 352 14.55 14.59 -0.17
CA THR A 352 14.32 13.92 -1.45
C THR A 352 13.18 14.58 -2.21
N LYS A 353 13.35 14.75 -3.52
CA LYS A 353 12.31 15.24 -4.41
C LYS A 353 12.30 14.43 -5.69
N PHE A 354 11.15 13.83 -6.03
CA PHE A 354 11.01 12.97 -7.19
C PHE A 354 9.56 12.88 -7.65
N ASP A 355 9.36 12.38 -8.84
CA ASP A 355 8.07 11.91 -9.33
C ASP A 355 8.02 10.38 -9.38
N MET A 356 6.84 9.80 -9.12
CA MET A 356 6.68 8.34 -9.04
C MET A 356 6.97 7.64 -10.35
N LYS A 357 6.64 8.25 -11.51
CA LYS A 357 6.91 7.68 -12.83
C LYS A 357 8.42 7.48 -13.05
N SER A 358 9.25 8.43 -12.60
CA SER A 358 10.71 8.29 -12.65
C SER A 358 11.21 7.09 -11.84
N VAL A 359 10.60 6.83 -10.67
CA VAL A 359 10.92 5.65 -9.85
C VAL A 359 10.45 4.36 -10.52
N GLU A 360 9.23 4.32 -11.03
CA GLU A 360 8.63 3.16 -11.71
C GLU A 360 9.38 2.77 -12.98
N THR A 361 9.82 3.76 -13.75
CA THR A 361 10.58 3.56 -15.00
C THR A 361 12.09 3.51 -14.80
N SER A 362 12.56 3.51 -13.53
CA SER A 362 13.98 3.46 -13.17
C SER A 362 14.82 4.63 -13.71
N GLN A 363 14.18 5.80 -13.90
CA GLN A 363 14.83 7.05 -14.31
C GLN A 363 15.35 7.80 -13.07
N TYR A 364 16.25 7.17 -12.32
CA TYR A 364 16.72 7.67 -11.03
C TYR A 364 17.51 8.97 -11.11
N GLN A 365 18.02 9.33 -12.29
CA GLN A 365 18.66 10.63 -12.56
C GLN A 365 17.71 11.83 -12.34
N ASN A 366 16.40 11.61 -12.36
CA ASN A 366 15.40 12.65 -12.09
C ASN A 366 15.15 12.87 -10.59
N ILE A 367 15.69 12.00 -9.73
CA ILE A 367 15.53 12.09 -8.28
C ILE A 367 16.55 13.09 -7.74
N GLN A 368 16.06 14.16 -7.14
CA GLN A 368 16.90 15.15 -6.47
C GLN A 368 17.01 14.80 -4.98
N ASN A 369 18.21 14.51 -4.54
CA ASN A 369 18.47 14.19 -3.14
C ASN A 369 19.59 15.05 -2.59
N SER A 370 19.54 15.30 -1.29
CA SER A 370 20.59 15.91 -0.52
C SER A 370 20.63 15.35 0.88
N GLY A 371 21.81 15.39 1.51
CA GLY A 371 21.98 14.92 2.87
C GLY A 371 22.83 13.68 2.98
N ILE A 372 22.76 13.01 4.11
CA ILE A 372 23.57 11.84 4.45
C ILE A 372 22.71 10.74 5.10
N ALA A 373 23.10 9.50 4.82
CA ALA A 373 22.63 8.33 5.58
C ALA A 373 23.81 7.48 5.99
N SER A 374 23.76 6.90 7.18
CA SER A 374 24.81 5.98 7.66
C SER A 374 24.21 4.79 8.37
N LEU A 375 24.89 3.66 8.25
CA LEU A 375 24.55 2.40 8.88
C LEU A 375 25.78 1.88 9.64
N THR A 376 25.63 1.54 10.92
CA THR A 376 26.71 1.02 11.75
C THR A 376 26.31 -0.30 12.41
N GLY A 377 27.24 -1.24 12.49
CA GLY A 377 27.04 -2.52 13.18
C GLY A 377 25.99 -3.43 12.53
N PHE A 378 25.87 -3.42 11.23
CA PHE A 378 24.92 -4.23 10.48
C PHE A 378 25.56 -5.56 10.05
N ASN A 379 24.89 -6.67 10.33
CA ASN A 379 25.27 -7.98 9.83
C ASN A 379 24.36 -8.36 8.66
N TYR A 380 24.99 -8.68 7.54
CA TYR A 380 24.32 -9.19 6.34
C TYR A 380 24.68 -10.65 6.11
N GLU A 381 23.68 -11.49 6.03
CA GLU A 381 23.78 -12.89 5.65
C GLU A 381 22.78 -13.17 4.53
N GLY A 382 23.27 -13.49 3.36
CA GLY A 382 22.44 -13.81 2.20
C GLY A 382 22.94 -15.04 1.46
N PRO A 383 22.09 -15.67 0.63
CA PRO A 383 22.50 -16.82 -0.18
C PRO A 383 23.61 -16.47 -1.18
N GLU A 384 23.75 -15.18 -1.49
CA GLU A 384 24.77 -14.65 -2.40
C GLU A 384 26.17 -14.52 -1.77
N MET A 385 26.27 -14.71 -0.44
CA MET A 385 27.53 -14.50 0.28
C MET A 385 28.06 -15.84 0.80
N ALA A 386 29.37 -16.06 0.62
CA ALA A 386 30.04 -17.25 1.15
C ALA A 386 30.11 -17.26 2.68
N LYS A 387 30.31 -16.10 3.29
CA LYS A 387 30.33 -15.89 4.74
C LYS A 387 29.57 -14.62 5.10
N PRO A 388 29.07 -14.49 6.35
CA PRO A 388 28.40 -13.28 6.81
C PRO A 388 29.29 -12.04 6.62
N PHE A 389 28.66 -10.94 6.17
CA PHE A 389 29.28 -9.63 6.06
C PHE A 389 28.94 -8.79 7.28
N LYS A 390 29.92 -8.37 8.05
CA LYS A 390 29.76 -7.43 9.14
C LYS A 390 30.17 -6.04 8.68
N ILE A 391 29.15 -5.17 8.46
CA ILE A 391 29.36 -3.76 8.14
C ILE A 391 29.57 -3.01 9.45
N ASN A 392 30.80 -2.60 9.73
CA ASN A 392 31.13 -1.77 10.89
C ASN A 392 30.56 -0.38 10.71
N GLN A 393 30.74 0.20 9.50
CA GLN A 393 30.20 1.49 9.12
C GLN A 393 30.02 1.58 7.61
N ALA A 394 28.86 2.09 7.18
CA ALA A 394 28.60 2.54 5.82
C ALA A 394 28.03 3.96 5.88
N ALA A 395 28.48 4.87 5.00
CA ALA A 395 28.00 6.23 4.92
C ALA A 395 27.81 6.64 3.46
N VAL A 396 26.61 7.11 3.15
CA VAL A 396 26.20 7.55 1.82
C VAL A 396 25.85 9.04 1.88
N ALA A 397 26.41 9.82 0.98
CA ALA A 397 26.03 11.21 0.75
C ALA A 397 25.17 11.32 -0.51
N PHE A 398 24.06 11.99 -0.38
CA PHE A 398 23.14 12.31 -1.46
C PHE A 398 23.39 13.75 -1.91
N ASN A 399 23.67 13.93 -3.19
CA ASN A 399 23.78 15.21 -3.86
C ASN A 399 22.83 15.21 -5.07
N PRO A 400 22.39 16.37 -5.56
CA PRO A 400 21.42 16.44 -6.66
C PRO A 400 21.82 15.68 -7.94
N SER A 401 23.13 15.51 -8.17
CA SER A 401 23.66 14.89 -9.38
C SER A 401 24.31 13.53 -9.17
N GLN A 402 24.56 13.11 -7.92
CA GLN A 402 25.35 11.91 -7.65
C GLN A 402 25.08 11.36 -6.26
N ILE A 403 25.03 10.04 -6.14
CA ILE A 403 25.06 9.33 -4.86
C ILE A 403 26.48 8.83 -4.64
N ARG A 404 27.08 9.19 -3.52
CA ARG A 404 28.46 8.85 -3.18
C ARG A 404 28.54 7.96 -1.95
N LEU A 405 29.23 6.84 -2.06
CA LEU A 405 29.66 6.03 -0.92
C LEU A 405 30.92 6.67 -0.33
N ASN A 406 30.74 7.44 0.76
CA ASN A 406 31.84 8.13 1.43
C ASN A 406 32.67 7.18 2.28
N GLN A 407 32.03 6.15 2.81
CA GLN A 407 32.67 5.15 3.65
C GLN A 407 31.90 3.83 3.57
N PHE A 408 32.64 2.75 3.46
CA PHE A 408 32.13 1.40 3.69
C PHE A 408 33.30 0.62 4.34
N ASP A 409 33.16 0.32 5.61
CA ASP A 409 34.12 -0.47 6.38
C ASP A 409 33.41 -1.77 6.80
N ALA A 410 33.89 -2.88 6.28
CA ALA A 410 33.26 -4.18 6.50
C ALA A 410 34.30 -5.28 6.69
N LYS A 411 33.88 -6.39 7.29
CA LYS A 411 34.63 -7.62 7.47
C LYS A 411 33.81 -8.82 7.03
N THR A 412 34.47 -9.79 6.43
CA THR A 412 33.94 -11.12 6.19
C THR A 412 35.04 -12.15 6.47
N GLY A 413 34.73 -13.12 7.34
CA GLY A 413 35.77 -14.01 7.85
C GLY A 413 36.91 -13.24 8.51
N THR A 414 38.13 -13.38 7.98
CA THR A 414 39.35 -12.66 8.43
C THR A 414 39.73 -11.50 7.50
N SER A 415 38.98 -11.29 6.42
CA SER A 415 39.20 -10.22 5.46
C SER A 415 38.57 -8.90 5.94
N ASP A 416 39.29 -7.78 5.70
CA ASP A 416 38.78 -6.43 5.88
C ASP A 416 38.58 -5.73 4.53
N LEU A 417 37.59 -4.87 4.43
CA LEU A 417 37.26 -4.11 3.24
C LEU A 417 36.95 -2.67 3.60
N GLN A 418 37.63 -1.74 2.97
CA GLN A 418 37.34 -0.31 3.02
C GLN A 418 37.03 0.16 1.61
N VAL A 419 35.83 0.62 1.37
CA VAL A 419 35.36 1.00 0.03
C VAL A 419 34.79 2.41 0.04
N THR A 420 35.15 3.18 -0.98
CA THR A 420 34.54 4.48 -1.30
C THR A 420 34.22 4.51 -2.79
N GLY A 421 33.33 5.40 -3.23
CA GLY A 421 33.01 5.47 -4.65
C GLY A 421 31.69 6.15 -4.98
N THR A 422 31.16 5.81 -6.15
CA THR A 422 29.86 6.29 -6.64
C THR A 422 28.88 5.14 -6.82
N LEU A 423 27.63 5.40 -6.56
CA LEU A 423 26.52 4.46 -6.65
C LEU A 423 25.59 4.94 -7.79
N ASP A 424 25.55 4.22 -8.90
CA ASP A 424 24.83 4.65 -10.10
C ASP A 424 23.39 4.12 -10.15
N ASN A 425 23.10 3.01 -9.45
CA ASN A 425 21.76 2.41 -9.39
C ASN A 425 21.32 2.09 -7.95
N PHE A 426 21.58 3.01 -7.02
CA PHE A 426 21.32 2.81 -5.59
C PHE A 426 19.84 2.50 -5.29
N TYR A 427 18.90 3.27 -5.86
CA TYR A 427 17.47 3.08 -5.61
C TYR A 427 16.92 1.79 -6.22
N GLY A 428 17.40 1.42 -7.39
CA GLY A 428 17.07 0.15 -8.01
C GLY A 428 17.52 -1.03 -7.18
N PHE A 429 18.72 -0.94 -6.60
CA PHE A 429 19.25 -1.95 -5.71
C PHE A 429 18.47 -2.04 -4.38
N VAL A 430 18.24 -0.91 -3.70
CA VAL A 430 17.60 -0.90 -2.37
C VAL A 430 16.12 -1.25 -2.42
N PHE A 431 15.37 -0.77 -3.45
CA PHE A 431 13.92 -0.88 -3.46
C PHE A 431 13.34 -1.88 -4.45
N LYS A 432 14.12 -2.33 -5.44
CA LYS A 432 13.63 -3.21 -6.52
C LYS A 432 14.49 -4.45 -6.75
N ASN A 433 15.42 -4.77 -5.84
CA ASN A 433 16.37 -5.89 -5.96
C ASN A 433 17.12 -5.92 -7.31
N GLN A 434 17.40 -4.73 -7.88
CA GLN A 434 18.17 -4.61 -9.11
C GLN A 434 19.68 -4.70 -8.82
N ILE A 435 20.46 -4.86 -9.89
CA ILE A 435 21.91 -4.92 -9.83
C ILE A 435 22.48 -3.59 -9.34
N LEU A 436 23.35 -3.62 -8.33
CA LEU A 436 24.09 -2.44 -7.85
C LEU A 436 25.19 -2.08 -8.84
N LYS A 437 25.14 -0.87 -9.37
CA LYS A 437 26.14 -0.33 -10.31
C LYS A 437 26.95 0.78 -9.66
N GLY A 438 28.21 0.91 -10.06
CA GLY A 438 29.05 2.00 -9.57
C GLY A 438 30.53 1.84 -9.88
N ASN A 439 31.29 2.86 -9.43
CA ASN A 439 32.76 2.89 -9.55
C ASN A 439 33.34 3.06 -8.15
N PHE A 440 34.20 2.13 -7.75
CA PHE A 440 34.68 2.03 -6.39
C PHE A 440 36.20 2.02 -6.28
N ASN A 441 36.69 2.57 -5.18
CA ASN A 441 38.07 2.41 -4.70
C ASN A 441 38.03 1.50 -3.46
N MET A 442 38.69 0.39 -3.52
CA MET A 442 38.76 -0.60 -2.45
C MET A 442 40.18 -0.66 -1.86
N ASN A 443 40.28 -0.55 -0.55
CA ASN A 443 41.49 -0.82 0.20
C ASN A 443 41.23 -1.97 1.18
N SER A 444 42.24 -2.82 1.37
CA SER A 444 42.21 -3.90 2.36
C SER A 444 43.62 -4.03 2.97
N THR A 445 43.69 -4.26 4.27
CA THR A 445 44.92 -4.63 4.92
C THR A 445 45.25 -6.09 4.62
N LYS A 446 44.24 -6.94 4.74
CA LYS A 446 44.34 -8.37 4.50
C LYS A 446 43.05 -8.89 3.84
N LEU A 447 43.20 -9.54 2.71
CA LEU A 447 42.14 -10.21 1.99
C LEU A 447 42.46 -11.70 1.86
N VAL A 448 41.58 -12.55 2.38
CA VAL A 448 41.73 -14.01 2.36
C VAL A 448 40.74 -14.58 1.38
N VAL A 449 41.18 -15.17 0.28
CA VAL A 449 40.31 -15.61 -0.81
C VAL A 449 39.30 -16.66 -0.34
N SER A 450 39.73 -17.55 0.60
CA SER A 450 38.82 -18.55 1.17
C SER A 450 37.63 -17.94 1.96
N ASP A 451 37.67 -16.68 2.38
CA ASP A 451 36.55 -16.01 3.01
C ASP A 451 35.42 -15.72 2.01
N PHE A 452 35.71 -15.78 0.71
CA PHE A 452 34.76 -15.61 -0.41
C PHE A 452 34.44 -16.94 -1.12
N MET A 453 34.87 -18.08 -0.57
CA MET A 453 34.65 -19.40 -1.14
C MET A 453 33.52 -20.11 -0.40
N ALA A 454 32.55 -20.62 -1.14
CA ALA A 454 31.45 -21.43 -0.61
C ALA A 454 31.55 -22.88 -1.12
N PRO A 455 31.07 -23.87 -0.34
CA PRO A 455 31.01 -25.25 -0.81
C PRO A 455 30.09 -25.36 -2.02
N THR A 456 30.61 -25.85 -3.13
CA THR A 456 29.87 -26.15 -4.34
C THR A 456 29.73 -27.67 -4.51
N THR A 457 28.52 -28.17 -4.71
CA THR A 457 28.31 -29.60 -4.93
C THR A 457 28.22 -29.85 -6.44
N THR A 458 29.23 -30.44 -7.02
CA THR A 458 29.20 -30.92 -8.41
C THR A 458 28.82 -32.40 -8.43
N THR A 459 27.82 -32.76 -9.24
CA THR A 459 27.47 -34.14 -9.51
C THR A 459 28.26 -34.58 -10.74
N SER A 460 29.27 -35.43 -10.56
CA SER A 460 29.98 -36.11 -11.63
C SER A 460 29.57 -37.59 -11.64
N GLU A 461 29.76 -38.30 -12.77
CA GLU A 461 29.45 -39.74 -12.90
C GLU A 461 30.15 -40.63 -11.85
N GLU A 462 31.16 -40.09 -11.14
CA GLU A 462 31.93 -40.81 -10.10
C GLU A 462 31.48 -40.49 -8.65
N GLY A 463 30.36 -39.73 -8.45
CA GLY A 463 29.83 -39.38 -7.13
C GLY A 463 29.91 -37.89 -6.79
N LYS A 464 29.22 -37.49 -5.71
CA LYS A 464 29.18 -36.10 -5.22
C LYS A 464 30.55 -35.73 -4.65
N LYS A 465 31.31 -34.86 -5.34
CA LYS A 465 32.47 -34.18 -4.78
C LYS A 465 32.10 -32.75 -4.36
N THR A 466 32.38 -32.39 -3.14
CA THR A 466 32.24 -31.02 -2.64
C THR A 466 33.58 -30.32 -2.87
N THR A 467 33.60 -29.30 -3.72
CA THR A 467 34.75 -28.43 -3.94
C THR A 467 34.39 -27.02 -3.45
N GLU A 468 35.38 -26.30 -2.94
CA GLU A 468 35.19 -24.88 -2.60
C GLU A 468 35.45 -24.04 -3.84
N ALA A 469 34.52 -23.14 -4.18
CA ALA A 469 34.69 -22.18 -5.26
C ALA A 469 34.43 -20.76 -4.77
N VAL A 470 35.08 -19.79 -5.38
CA VAL A 470 34.85 -18.36 -5.10
C VAL A 470 33.39 -18.06 -5.43
N LYS A 471 32.70 -17.37 -4.52
CA LYS A 471 31.33 -16.91 -4.76
C LYS A 471 31.32 -15.41 -5.03
N ILE A 472 30.99 -15.04 -6.25
CA ILE A 472 30.87 -13.65 -6.70
C ILE A 472 29.41 -13.28 -6.70
N PRO A 473 28.99 -12.21 -5.97
CA PRO A 473 27.61 -11.82 -5.89
C PRO A 473 27.03 -11.42 -7.25
N SER A 474 25.87 -11.99 -7.61
CA SER A 474 25.17 -11.72 -8.87
C SER A 474 24.58 -10.31 -8.93
N PHE A 475 24.40 -9.68 -7.77
CA PHE A 475 23.83 -8.34 -7.67
C PHE A 475 24.83 -7.18 -7.92
N LEU A 476 26.09 -7.48 -8.32
CA LEU A 476 27.13 -6.48 -8.58
C LEU A 476 27.42 -6.33 -10.08
N ASP A 477 27.42 -5.08 -10.57
CA ASP A 477 27.97 -4.66 -11.87
C ASP A 477 28.80 -3.38 -11.65
N CYS A 478 30.05 -3.52 -11.31
CA CYS A 478 30.90 -2.40 -10.90
C CYS A 478 32.33 -2.49 -11.34
N SER A 479 32.97 -1.31 -11.48
CA SER A 479 34.40 -1.17 -11.67
C SER A 479 35.04 -0.86 -10.32
N VAL A 480 36.14 -1.55 -10.02
CA VAL A 480 36.85 -1.43 -8.74
C VAL A 480 38.34 -1.20 -8.99
N THR A 481 38.88 -0.08 -8.48
CA THR A 481 40.30 0.12 -8.32
C THR A 481 40.70 -0.43 -6.93
N ALA A 482 41.45 -1.50 -6.90
CA ALA A 482 41.76 -2.24 -5.69
C ALA A 482 43.19 -2.07 -5.24
N LYS A 483 43.38 -1.98 -3.92
CA LYS A 483 44.69 -2.08 -3.24
C LYS A 483 44.55 -3.01 -2.03
N ALA A 484 45.42 -3.96 -1.87
CA ALA A 484 45.48 -4.82 -0.69
C ALA A 484 46.94 -5.05 -0.24
N GLY A 485 47.19 -4.82 1.04
CA GLY A 485 48.51 -5.05 1.63
C GLY A 485 48.92 -6.51 1.54
N THR A 486 48.01 -7.42 1.80
CA THR A 486 48.22 -8.86 1.66
C THR A 486 46.96 -9.54 1.12
N VAL A 487 47.10 -10.33 0.07
CA VAL A 487 46.07 -11.27 -0.39
C VAL A 487 46.57 -12.69 -0.12
N VAL A 488 45.82 -13.45 0.67
CA VAL A 488 46.09 -14.85 0.98
C VAL A 488 45.29 -15.73 0.05
N TYR A 489 45.97 -16.48 -0.79
CA TYR A 489 45.41 -17.47 -1.68
C TYR A 489 46.05 -18.83 -1.41
N ASP A 490 45.31 -19.76 -0.85
CA ASP A 490 45.81 -21.03 -0.34
C ASP A 490 47.01 -20.79 0.63
N ASN A 491 48.17 -21.31 0.35
CA ASN A 491 49.39 -21.12 1.11
C ASN A 491 50.27 -19.93 0.64
N LEU A 492 49.80 -19.16 -0.35
CA LEU A 492 50.51 -18.02 -0.90
C LEU A 492 50.10 -16.71 -0.22
N ASN A 493 51.10 -15.90 0.14
CA ASN A 493 50.90 -14.52 0.60
C ASN A 493 51.36 -13.56 -0.50
N LEU A 494 50.40 -13.01 -1.24
CA LEU A 494 50.64 -12.01 -2.27
C LEU A 494 50.68 -10.63 -1.60
N LYS A 495 51.77 -9.90 -1.75
CA LYS A 495 52.02 -8.61 -1.11
C LYS A 495 51.77 -7.47 -2.08
N ASP A 496 51.37 -6.31 -1.54
CA ASP A 496 51.23 -5.04 -2.27
C ASP A 496 50.39 -5.18 -3.54
N VAL A 497 49.27 -5.91 -3.43
CA VAL A 497 48.40 -6.20 -4.55
C VAL A 497 47.67 -4.92 -4.96
N SER A 498 47.71 -4.55 -6.23
CA SER A 498 47.03 -3.39 -6.77
C SER A 498 46.64 -3.58 -8.23
N GLY A 499 45.49 -3.04 -8.66
CA GLY A 499 45.02 -3.11 -10.04
C GLY A 499 43.54 -2.72 -10.18
N ASN A 500 43.00 -2.94 -11.36
CA ASN A 500 41.61 -2.68 -11.66
C ASN A 500 40.85 -4.00 -11.86
N MET A 501 39.63 -4.04 -11.38
CA MET A 501 38.74 -5.18 -11.53
C MET A 501 37.40 -4.70 -12.09
N VAL A 502 36.72 -5.53 -12.87
CA VAL A 502 35.35 -5.39 -13.25
C VAL A 502 34.59 -6.60 -12.71
N ILE A 503 33.60 -6.34 -11.87
CA ILE A 503 32.71 -7.37 -11.33
C ILE A 503 31.41 -7.27 -12.10
N ARG A 504 31.02 -8.33 -12.80
CA ARG A 504 29.82 -8.37 -13.62
C ARG A 504 29.42 -9.82 -13.90
N ASP A 505 28.13 -10.11 -13.92
CA ASP A 505 27.60 -11.42 -14.31
C ASP A 505 28.25 -12.59 -13.58
N GLU A 506 28.41 -12.49 -12.25
CA GLU A 506 29.06 -13.49 -11.40
C GLU A 506 30.50 -13.80 -11.84
N ALA A 507 31.15 -12.82 -12.45
CA ALA A 507 32.56 -12.91 -12.86
C ALA A 507 33.35 -11.68 -12.39
N VAL A 508 34.64 -11.88 -12.09
CA VAL A 508 35.63 -10.83 -11.83
C VAL A 508 36.68 -10.86 -12.92
N THR A 509 36.72 -9.80 -13.72
CA THR A 509 37.81 -9.59 -14.69
C THR A 509 38.90 -8.75 -14.05
N LEU A 510 40.07 -9.29 -13.96
CA LEU A 510 41.29 -8.67 -13.40
C LEU A 510 42.05 -8.00 -14.53
N ASN A 511 42.30 -6.71 -14.40
CA ASN A 511 43.04 -5.94 -15.39
C ASN A 511 44.34 -5.39 -14.76
N ASN A 512 45.46 -5.85 -15.25
CA ASN A 512 46.79 -5.37 -14.87
C ASN A 512 47.02 -5.39 -13.34
N LEU A 513 46.65 -6.51 -12.70
CA LEU A 513 46.87 -6.72 -11.28
C LEU A 513 48.38 -6.92 -11.04
N LYS A 514 48.95 -6.09 -10.19
CA LYS A 514 50.38 -6.16 -9.79
C LYS A 514 50.49 -6.67 -8.37
N MET A 515 51.47 -7.52 -8.09
CA MET A 515 51.70 -8.07 -6.76
C MET A 515 53.13 -8.53 -6.61
N SER A 516 53.58 -8.67 -5.37
CA SER A 516 54.89 -9.24 -5.01
C SER A 516 54.71 -10.59 -4.33
N VAL A 517 55.47 -11.60 -4.76
CA VAL A 517 55.48 -12.93 -4.16
C VAL A 517 56.88 -13.54 -4.33
N PHE A 518 57.39 -14.26 -3.33
CA PHE A 518 58.71 -14.89 -3.30
C PHE A 518 59.85 -13.94 -3.67
N GLY A 519 59.75 -12.64 -3.34
CA GLY A 519 60.77 -11.63 -3.65
C GLY A 519 60.76 -11.12 -5.10
N GLY A 520 59.84 -11.57 -5.93
CA GLY A 520 59.62 -11.11 -7.31
C GLY A 520 58.30 -10.39 -7.49
N ASN A 521 58.11 -9.70 -8.64
CA ASN A 521 56.89 -9.03 -9.03
C ASN A 521 56.14 -9.81 -10.11
N ILE A 522 54.82 -9.91 -9.98
CA ILE A 522 53.96 -10.59 -10.93
C ILE A 522 52.89 -9.60 -11.41
N GLY A 523 52.58 -9.64 -12.70
CA GLY A 523 51.42 -9.01 -13.31
C GLY A 523 50.41 -10.08 -13.73
N LEU A 524 49.12 -9.87 -13.42
CA LEU A 524 48.06 -10.79 -13.74
C LEU A 524 46.93 -10.07 -14.48
N THR A 525 46.47 -10.67 -15.58
CA THR A 525 45.25 -10.29 -16.29
C THR A 525 44.47 -11.57 -16.59
N GLY A 526 43.18 -11.59 -16.29
CA GLY A 526 42.35 -12.77 -16.48
C GLY A 526 40.94 -12.60 -15.93
N THR A 527 40.10 -13.61 -16.07
CA THR A 527 38.74 -13.62 -15.57
C THR A 527 38.49 -14.87 -14.72
N VAL A 528 37.89 -14.68 -13.58
CA VAL A 528 37.36 -15.74 -12.70
C VAL A 528 35.86 -15.65 -12.75
N SER A 529 35.15 -16.72 -13.09
CA SER A 529 33.70 -16.81 -13.12
C SER A 529 33.20 -17.88 -12.16
N THR A 530 32.04 -17.63 -11.58
CA THR A 530 31.31 -18.56 -10.71
C THR A 530 29.98 -19.04 -11.33
N LYS A 531 29.80 -18.74 -12.63
CA LYS A 531 28.70 -19.31 -13.44
C LYS A 531 28.97 -20.77 -13.74
#